data_f18c52cd22f7e0eb5d365360e309c29c
#
_entry.id   f18c52cd22f7e0eb5d365360e309c29c
#
_cell.length_a   1.000
_cell.length_b   1.000
_cell.length_c   1.000
_cell.angle_alpha   90.00
_cell.angle_beta   90.00
_cell.angle_gamma   90.00
#
_symmetry.space_group_name_H-M   'P 1'
#
loop_
_entity.id
_entity.type
_entity.pdbx_description
1 polymer ?
#
loop_
_entity_poly.entity_id
_entity_poly.type
_entity_poly.pdbx_seq_one_letter_code
_entity_poly.pdbx_strand_id
1 'polypeptide(L)'
;MPAHNPFKTALAAGQPRIGLWLSMADPYLAEAAATCGYDWLLIDGEHAPNDVRSTLAALQAVAPHPAQAVVRVVEGSTALIKQMLDIGATTLLVPMVDTAEQARAVVSATRYPPLGVRGVGSAVGRASQWSARADYLPCLTRAKWRLSAGREYTGFGAFPHERVQSVFNNLAFH
;
A
#
# COMPACT_ATOMS: atom_id res chain seq x y z
N MET A 1 -3.14 -10.40 -17.35
CA MET A 1 -4.02 -10.80 -16.22
C MET A 1 -4.43 -9.53 -15.50
N PRO A 2 -5.67 -9.40 -14.98
CA PRO A 2 -6.02 -8.26 -14.15
C PRO A 2 -5.03 -8.17 -12.99
N ALA A 3 -4.70 -6.96 -12.57
CA ALA A 3 -3.80 -6.74 -11.45
C ALA A 3 -4.43 -7.40 -10.20
N HIS A 4 -3.96 -8.59 -9.85
CA HIS A 4 -4.41 -9.34 -8.69
C HIS A 4 -3.56 -8.88 -7.50
N ASN A 5 -4.22 -8.38 -6.45
CA ASN A 5 -3.57 -8.09 -5.20
C ASN A 5 -3.76 -9.29 -4.25
N PRO A 6 -2.70 -10.11 -4.04
CA PRO A 6 -2.81 -11.32 -3.21
C PRO A 6 -3.15 -11.00 -1.76
N PHE A 7 -2.64 -9.89 -1.22
CA PHE A 7 -2.92 -9.48 0.15
C PHE A 7 -4.39 -9.13 0.35
N LYS A 8 -4.98 -8.38 -0.58
CA LYS A 8 -6.42 -8.09 -0.59
C LYS A 8 -7.27 -9.35 -0.60
N THR A 9 -6.89 -10.33 -1.42
CA THR A 9 -7.59 -11.62 -1.50
C THR A 9 -7.48 -12.40 -0.19
N ALA A 10 -6.30 -12.44 0.40
CA ALA A 10 -6.06 -13.13 1.67
C ALA A 10 -6.85 -12.50 2.82
N LEU A 11 -6.93 -11.17 2.89
CA LEU A 11 -7.75 -10.47 3.88
C LEU A 11 -9.25 -10.74 3.68
N ALA A 12 -9.70 -10.80 2.43
CA ALA A 12 -11.10 -11.10 2.12
C ALA A 12 -11.51 -12.54 2.52
N ALA A 13 -10.54 -13.46 2.59
CA ALA A 13 -10.76 -14.83 3.05
C ALA A 13 -10.87 -14.95 4.59
N GLY A 14 -10.67 -13.86 5.34
CA GLY A 14 -10.82 -13.81 6.80
C GLY A 14 -9.74 -14.58 7.58
N GLN A 15 -8.66 -14.99 6.95
CA GLN A 15 -7.56 -15.68 7.62
C GLN A 15 -6.64 -14.67 8.33
N PRO A 16 -6.18 -14.95 9.56
CA PRO A 16 -5.18 -14.13 10.24
C PRO A 16 -3.91 -14.00 9.38
N ARG A 17 -3.36 -12.81 9.30
CA ARG A 17 -2.10 -12.51 8.59
C ARG A 17 -1.16 -11.77 9.53
N ILE A 18 0.05 -12.29 9.68
CA ILE A 18 1.08 -11.75 10.56
C ILE A 18 2.04 -10.91 9.73
N GLY A 19 2.30 -9.69 10.16
CA GLY A 19 3.21 -8.79 9.49
C GLY A 19 4.17 -8.06 10.42
N LEU A 20 5.14 -7.38 9.81
CA LEU A 20 6.16 -6.61 10.52
C LEU A 20 6.25 -5.20 9.95
N TRP A 21 6.49 -4.22 10.83
CA TRP A 21 6.73 -2.83 10.46
C TRP A 21 8.22 -2.60 10.18
N LEU A 22 8.53 -1.99 9.03
CA LEU A 22 9.87 -1.64 8.60
C LEU A 22 10.09 -0.14 8.81
N SER A 23 10.72 0.21 9.92
CA SER A 23 10.93 1.60 10.34
C SER A 23 12.38 2.08 10.21
N MET A 24 13.28 1.26 9.64
CA MET A 24 14.72 1.58 9.58
C MET A 24 15.19 2.16 8.24
N ALA A 25 14.30 2.29 7.27
CA ALA A 25 14.57 2.82 5.92
C ALA A 25 15.78 2.14 5.22
N ASP A 26 16.01 0.87 5.51
CA ASP A 26 17.12 0.08 4.99
C ASP A 26 16.60 -1.09 4.13
N PRO A 27 16.94 -1.17 2.83
CA PRO A 27 16.48 -2.23 1.95
C PRO A 27 17.08 -3.60 2.28
N TYR A 28 18.27 -3.66 2.87
CA TYR A 28 18.89 -4.91 3.29
C TYR A 28 18.13 -5.55 4.45
N LEU A 29 17.69 -4.73 5.42
CA LEU A 29 16.81 -5.18 6.50
C LEU A 29 15.42 -5.56 5.98
N ALA A 30 14.91 -4.85 4.98
CA ALA A 30 13.64 -5.19 4.34
C ALA A 30 13.69 -6.57 3.65
N GLU A 31 14.80 -6.89 2.96
CA GLU A 31 15.03 -8.19 2.35
C GLU A 31 15.14 -9.29 3.42
N ALA A 32 15.94 -9.08 4.46
CA ALA A 32 16.08 -10.01 5.56
C ALA A 32 14.72 -10.31 6.23
N ALA A 33 13.91 -9.29 6.51
CA ALA A 33 12.59 -9.45 7.06
C ALA A 33 11.64 -10.23 6.12
N ALA A 34 11.77 -10.05 4.80
CA ALA A 34 10.96 -10.75 3.81
C ALA A 34 11.23 -12.27 3.76
N THR A 35 12.40 -12.73 4.26
CA THR A 35 12.74 -14.15 4.39
C THR A 35 12.24 -14.80 5.69
N CYS A 36 11.77 -14.00 6.67
CA CYS A 36 11.39 -14.48 8.00
C CYS A 36 9.99 -15.12 8.09
N GLY A 37 9.26 -15.24 6.97
CA GLY A 37 7.96 -15.91 6.92
C GLY A 37 6.78 -15.03 7.30
N TYR A 38 6.92 -13.70 7.37
CA TYR A 38 5.80 -12.79 7.53
C TYR A 38 4.91 -12.79 6.28
N ASP A 39 3.60 -12.67 6.48
CA ASP A 39 2.64 -12.56 5.38
C ASP A 39 2.72 -11.20 4.67
N TRP A 40 3.05 -10.14 5.44
CA TRP A 40 3.17 -8.78 4.91
C TRP A 40 4.21 -7.97 5.68
N LEU A 41 4.75 -6.96 4.99
CA LEU A 41 5.72 -6.02 5.55
C LEU A 41 5.24 -4.60 5.29
N LEU A 42 5.15 -3.77 6.32
CA LEU A 42 4.74 -2.38 6.20
C LEU A 42 5.97 -1.47 6.17
N ILE A 43 6.17 -0.83 5.04
CA ILE A 43 7.18 0.22 4.84
C ILE A 43 6.56 1.52 5.34
N ASP A 44 7.10 2.02 6.45
CA ASP A 44 6.53 3.16 7.14
C ASP A 44 7.10 4.47 6.62
N GLY A 45 6.28 5.24 5.88
CA GLY A 45 6.64 6.57 5.40
C GLY A 45 6.15 7.72 6.28
N GLU A 46 5.37 7.43 7.34
CA GLU A 46 4.81 8.47 8.22
C GLU A 46 5.71 8.75 9.43
N HIS A 47 6.07 7.71 10.19
CA HIS A 47 6.82 7.86 11.44
C HIS A 47 8.24 7.27 11.38
N ALA A 48 8.70 6.86 10.22
CA ALA A 48 10.06 6.39 9.97
C ALA A 48 10.74 7.25 8.90
N PRO A 49 12.08 7.23 8.80
CA PRO A 49 12.84 8.09 7.89
C PRO A 49 12.77 7.62 6.42
N ASN A 50 11.65 6.99 6.01
CA ASN A 50 11.45 6.58 4.62
C ASN A 50 10.97 7.74 3.76
N ASP A 51 11.62 7.90 2.63
CA ASP A 51 11.22 8.76 1.53
C ASP A 51 10.81 7.92 0.30
N VAL A 52 10.51 8.56 -0.83
CA VAL A 52 10.14 7.87 -2.08
C VAL A 52 11.25 6.93 -2.56
N ARG A 53 12.52 7.29 -2.39
CA ARG A 53 13.66 6.50 -2.86
C ARG A 53 13.92 5.28 -1.99
N SER A 54 13.94 5.44 -0.67
CA SER A 54 14.10 4.33 0.28
C SER A 54 12.90 3.38 0.21
N THR A 55 11.67 3.92 0.05
CA THR A 55 10.47 3.10 -0.19
C THR A 55 10.58 2.28 -1.47
N LEU A 56 11.08 2.88 -2.58
CA LEU A 56 11.33 2.13 -3.83
C LEU A 56 12.33 1.01 -3.61
N ALA A 57 13.44 1.28 -2.92
CA ALA A 57 14.46 0.27 -2.64
C ALA A 57 13.91 -0.88 -1.79
N ALA A 58 13.13 -0.58 -0.75
CA ALA A 58 12.47 -1.59 0.07
C ALA A 58 11.43 -2.41 -0.73
N LEU A 59 10.63 -1.76 -1.61
CA LEU A 59 9.71 -2.46 -2.50
C LEU A 59 10.43 -3.40 -3.47
N GLN A 60 11.63 -3.03 -3.94
CA GLN A 60 12.46 -3.86 -4.80
C GLN A 60 13.03 -5.06 -4.03
N ALA A 61 13.50 -4.84 -2.80
CA ALA A 61 14.03 -5.86 -1.94
C ALA A 61 12.98 -6.91 -1.55
N VAL A 62 11.75 -6.48 -1.25
CA VAL A 62 10.64 -7.39 -0.87
C VAL A 62 10.05 -8.13 -2.09
N ALA A 63 10.09 -7.54 -3.29
CA ALA A 63 9.39 -8.06 -4.47
C ALA A 63 9.68 -9.53 -4.86
N PRO A 64 10.90 -10.09 -4.67
CA PRO A 64 11.18 -11.49 -4.98
C PRO A 64 10.59 -12.48 -3.96
N HIS A 65 10.12 -12.01 -2.81
CA HIS A 65 9.70 -12.83 -1.68
C HIS A 65 8.18 -12.98 -1.59
N PRO A 66 7.68 -14.00 -0.87
CA PRO A 66 6.23 -14.21 -0.69
C PRO A 66 5.53 -13.10 0.11
N ALA A 67 6.26 -12.40 1.00
CA ALA A 67 5.71 -11.34 1.82
C ALA A 67 5.14 -10.20 0.97
N GLN A 68 3.96 -9.70 1.34
CA GLN A 68 3.30 -8.62 0.60
C GLN A 68 3.69 -7.25 1.16
N ALA A 69 4.19 -6.36 0.31
CA ALA A 69 4.55 -5.02 0.73
C ALA A 69 3.31 -4.13 0.87
N VAL A 70 3.20 -3.47 2.02
CA VAL A 70 2.25 -2.40 2.33
C VAL A 70 3.04 -1.13 2.55
N VAL A 71 2.63 -0.01 1.97
CA VAL A 71 3.30 1.28 2.17
C VAL A 71 2.38 2.20 2.96
N ARG A 72 2.83 2.69 4.11
CA ARG A 72 2.15 3.78 4.81
C ARG A 72 2.66 5.11 4.27
N VAL A 73 1.74 5.92 3.72
CA VAL A 73 2.04 7.28 3.28
C VAL A 73 1.99 8.25 4.46
N VAL A 74 2.64 9.41 4.33
CA VAL A 74 2.63 10.44 5.37
C VAL A 74 1.22 11.00 5.57
N GLU A 75 0.50 11.20 4.47
CA GLU A 75 -0.87 11.72 4.45
C GLU A 75 -1.60 11.31 3.17
N GLY A 76 -2.91 11.52 3.13
CA GLY A 76 -3.77 11.17 2.01
C GLY A 76 -3.73 12.13 0.82
N SER A 77 -2.60 12.81 0.54
CA SER A 77 -2.50 13.73 -0.61
C SER A 77 -2.43 12.98 -1.94
N THR A 78 -3.07 13.55 -2.96
CA THR A 78 -3.06 13.00 -4.33
C THR A 78 -1.63 12.84 -4.87
N ALA A 79 -0.72 13.75 -4.53
CA ALA A 79 0.66 13.72 -5.01
C ALA A 79 1.43 12.53 -4.43
N LEU A 80 1.36 12.31 -3.11
CA LEU A 80 2.04 11.21 -2.43
C LEU A 80 1.46 9.85 -2.85
N ILE A 81 0.14 9.72 -2.88
CA ILE A 81 -0.54 8.50 -3.33
C ILE A 81 -0.09 8.14 -4.75
N LYS A 82 -0.09 9.10 -5.67
CA LYS A 82 0.37 8.91 -7.05
C LYS A 82 1.82 8.42 -7.08
N GLN A 83 2.74 9.08 -6.37
CA GLN A 83 4.16 8.69 -6.35
C GLN A 83 4.36 7.27 -5.86
N MET A 84 3.72 6.89 -4.75
CA MET A 84 3.84 5.53 -4.20
C MET A 84 3.30 4.47 -5.14
N LEU A 85 2.17 4.74 -5.80
CA LEU A 85 1.61 3.83 -6.81
C LEU A 85 2.50 3.73 -8.05
N ASP A 86 3.13 4.83 -8.50
CA ASP A 86 3.99 4.86 -9.69
C ASP A 86 5.30 4.09 -9.46
N ILE A 87 5.86 4.12 -8.24
CA ILE A 87 7.03 3.29 -7.87
C ILE A 87 6.69 1.83 -7.61
N GLY A 88 5.41 1.44 -7.68
CA GLY A 88 4.97 0.05 -7.68
C GLY A 88 4.37 -0.45 -6.37
N ALA A 89 4.01 0.41 -5.44
CA ALA A 89 3.17 0.01 -4.31
C ALA A 89 1.79 -0.46 -4.81
N THR A 90 1.32 -1.59 -4.32
CA THR A 90 -0.01 -2.16 -4.65
C THR A 90 -0.98 -2.08 -3.49
N THR A 91 -0.49 -1.80 -2.30
CA THR A 91 -1.26 -1.68 -1.08
C THR A 91 -0.76 -0.46 -0.30
N LEU A 92 -1.67 0.45 0.00
CA LEU A 92 -1.37 1.67 0.77
C LEU A 92 -2.13 1.67 2.09
N LEU A 93 -1.46 2.07 3.15
CA LEU A 93 -2.07 2.50 4.41
C LEU A 93 -2.07 4.02 4.42
N VAL A 94 -3.25 4.62 4.48
CA VAL A 94 -3.42 6.08 4.50
C VAL A 94 -3.89 6.49 5.89
N PRO A 95 -3.08 7.25 6.64
CA PRO A 95 -3.43 7.67 7.99
C PRO A 95 -4.45 8.81 7.98
N MET A 96 -5.06 9.07 9.15
CA MET A 96 -5.87 10.26 9.43
C MET A 96 -7.08 10.44 8.48
N VAL A 97 -7.73 9.34 8.09
CA VAL A 97 -8.95 9.38 7.28
C VAL A 97 -10.16 9.26 8.20
N ASP A 98 -10.73 10.40 8.57
CA ASP A 98 -11.79 10.51 9.57
C ASP A 98 -13.19 10.67 8.97
N THR A 99 -13.29 11.17 7.73
CA THR A 99 -14.57 11.44 7.08
C THR A 99 -14.78 10.65 5.79
N ALA A 100 -16.04 10.48 5.40
CA ALA A 100 -16.38 9.83 4.14
C ALA A 100 -15.87 10.63 2.92
N GLU A 101 -15.78 11.97 3.03
CA GLU A 101 -15.23 12.83 1.98
C GLU A 101 -13.75 12.58 1.78
N GLN A 102 -12.96 12.52 2.87
CA GLN A 102 -11.54 12.16 2.83
C GLN A 102 -11.35 10.77 2.23
N ALA A 103 -12.15 9.79 2.65
CA ALA A 103 -12.12 8.45 2.10
C ALA A 103 -12.35 8.42 0.58
N ARG A 104 -13.35 9.17 0.08
CA ARG A 104 -13.61 9.29 -1.35
C ARG A 104 -12.47 9.97 -2.09
N ALA A 105 -11.89 11.03 -1.51
CA ALA A 105 -10.74 11.73 -2.08
C ALA A 105 -9.53 10.80 -2.22
N VAL A 106 -9.19 10.02 -1.19
CA VAL A 106 -8.12 9.00 -1.23
C VAL A 106 -8.39 7.98 -2.33
N VAL A 107 -9.60 7.42 -2.43
CA VAL A 107 -9.95 6.48 -3.50
C VAL A 107 -9.83 7.12 -4.88
N SER A 108 -10.29 8.37 -5.03
CA SER A 108 -10.17 9.12 -6.29
C SER A 108 -8.70 9.35 -6.70
N ALA A 109 -7.82 9.63 -5.72
CA ALA A 109 -6.38 9.81 -5.95
C ALA A 109 -5.67 8.53 -6.43
N THR A 110 -6.26 7.36 -6.18
CA THR A 110 -5.69 6.07 -6.66
C THR A 110 -6.12 5.69 -8.07
N ARG A 111 -7.15 6.34 -8.62
CA ARG A 111 -7.75 5.98 -9.91
C ARG A 111 -7.41 6.98 -10.99
N TYR A 112 -7.22 6.48 -12.20
CA TYR A 112 -7.09 7.34 -13.38
C TYR A 112 -8.44 7.93 -13.82
N PRO A 113 -8.43 9.10 -14.51
CA PRO A 113 -9.63 9.61 -15.16
C PRO A 113 -10.27 8.57 -16.10
N PRO A 114 -11.60 8.55 -16.28
CA PRO A 114 -12.57 9.45 -15.65
C PRO A 114 -13.02 9.03 -14.25
N LEU A 115 -12.50 7.91 -13.68
CA LEU A 115 -12.94 7.34 -12.40
C LEU A 115 -12.27 7.99 -11.18
N GLY A 116 -11.24 8.77 -11.39
CA GLY A 116 -10.49 9.48 -10.38
C GLY A 116 -9.61 10.58 -10.93
N VAL A 117 -8.67 11.06 -10.10
CA VAL A 117 -7.83 12.24 -10.38
C VAL A 117 -6.33 11.93 -10.44
N ARG A 118 -5.94 10.65 -10.40
CA ARG A 118 -4.53 10.25 -10.49
C ARG A 118 -3.95 10.66 -11.84
N GLY A 119 -2.86 11.45 -11.82
CA GLY A 119 -2.14 11.81 -13.05
C GLY A 119 -1.54 10.59 -13.74
N VAL A 120 -1.66 10.52 -15.06
CA VAL A 120 -1.13 9.39 -15.87
C VAL A 120 0.34 9.64 -16.18
N GLY A 121 1.22 8.79 -15.63
CA GLY A 121 2.66 8.80 -15.86
C GLY A 121 3.21 7.40 -16.17
N SER A 122 2.38 6.53 -16.75
CA SER A 122 2.68 5.11 -16.92
C SER A 122 3.92 4.83 -17.77
N ALA A 123 4.28 5.70 -18.70
CA ALA A 123 5.44 5.51 -19.56
C ALA A 123 6.78 5.44 -18.81
N VAL A 124 6.86 6.10 -17.66
CA VAL A 124 8.09 6.16 -16.84
C VAL A 124 7.94 5.47 -15.47
N GLY A 125 6.77 4.89 -15.20
CA GLY A 125 6.46 4.29 -13.90
C GLY A 125 6.93 2.83 -13.81
N ARG A 126 7.51 2.44 -12.66
CA ARG A 126 7.82 1.04 -12.34
C ARG A 126 6.56 0.16 -12.32
N ALA A 127 5.44 0.69 -11.86
CA ALA A 127 4.17 -0.03 -11.76
C ALA A 127 3.67 -0.58 -13.11
N SER A 128 3.96 0.13 -14.22
CA SER A 128 3.65 -0.31 -15.59
C SER A 128 4.80 -1.08 -16.25
N GLN A 129 5.92 -1.30 -15.52
CA GLN A 129 7.17 -1.82 -16.09
C GLN A 129 7.64 -0.98 -17.30
N TRP A 130 7.61 0.35 -17.14
CA TRP A 130 7.99 1.33 -18.17
C TRP A 130 7.28 1.07 -19.51
N SER A 131 5.97 0.85 -19.45
CA SER A 131 5.06 0.52 -20.55
C SER A 131 5.20 -0.90 -21.13
N ALA A 132 6.04 -1.77 -20.57
CA ALA A 132 6.10 -3.17 -20.99
C ALA A 132 4.81 -3.95 -20.63
N ARG A 133 4.04 -3.47 -19.63
CA ARG A 133 2.71 -3.98 -19.32
C ARG A 133 1.65 -3.31 -20.17
N ALA A 134 1.31 -3.91 -21.31
CA ALA A 134 0.29 -3.37 -22.22
C ALA A 134 -1.12 -3.27 -21.60
N ASP A 135 -1.41 -4.14 -20.61
CA ASP A 135 -2.70 -4.19 -19.92
C ASP A 135 -2.82 -3.22 -18.71
N TYR A 136 -1.75 -2.47 -18.39
CA TYR A 136 -1.67 -1.68 -17.16
C TYR A 136 -2.82 -0.66 -17.04
N LEU A 137 -2.98 0.23 -18.01
CA LEU A 137 -4.05 1.23 -17.99
C LEU A 137 -5.46 0.62 -18.05
N PRO A 138 -5.74 -0.34 -18.96
CA PRO A 138 -7.04 -1.02 -18.98
C PRO A 138 -7.37 -1.77 -17.71
N CYS A 139 -6.38 -2.37 -17.03
CA CYS A 139 -6.60 -3.04 -15.75
C CYS A 139 -6.98 -2.06 -14.64
N LEU A 140 -6.34 -0.90 -14.59
CA LEU A 140 -6.60 0.08 -13.55
C LEU A 140 -7.97 0.73 -13.64
N THR A 141 -8.53 0.88 -14.83
CA THR A 141 -9.90 1.35 -15.02
C THR A 141 -10.94 0.34 -14.56
N ARG A 142 -10.58 -0.95 -14.46
CA ARG A 142 -11.45 -2.04 -13.99
C ARG A 142 -11.21 -2.42 -12.54
N ALA A 143 -10.12 -1.97 -11.94
CA ALA A 143 -9.77 -2.31 -10.55
C ALA A 143 -10.80 -1.78 -9.56
N LYS A 144 -11.34 -2.67 -8.73
CA LYS A 144 -12.23 -2.29 -7.63
C LYS A 144 -11.37 -2.00 -6.40
N TRP A 145 -11.23 -0.73 -6.06
CA TRP A 145 -10.64 -0.31 -4.80
C TRP A 145 -11.59 -0.64 -3.65
N ARG A 146 -11.03 -1.16 -2.59
CA ARG A 146 -11.76 -1.35 -1.35
C ARG A 146 -11.08 -0.47 -0.30
N LEU A 147 -11.79 0.51 0.22
CA LEU A 147 -11.40 1.25 1.39
C LEU A 147 -12.04 0.58 2.59
N SER A 148 -11.24 0.26 3.57
CA SER A 148 -11.67 -0.22 4.87
C SER A 148 -11.36 0.90 5.86
N ALA A 149 -12.36 1.63 6.34
CA ALA A 149 -12.18 2.75 7.25
C ALA A 149 -12.18 2.31 8.71
N GLY A 150 -11.22 2.77 9.51
CA GLY A 150 -11.15 2.55 10.95
C GLY A 150 -10.30 3.61 11.62
N ARG A 151 -10.53 3.80 12.92
CA ARG A 151 -9.77 4.78 13.72
C ARG A 151 -8.40 4.22 14.07
N GLU A 152 -7.38 5.03 13.88
CA GLU A 152 -6.04 4.74 14.36
C GLU A 152 -6.01 4.87 15.90
N TYR A 153 -5.59 3.80 16.58
CA TYR A 153 -5.30 3.86 18.01
C TYR A 153 -3.78 3.80 18.19
N THR A 154 -3.18 4.93 18.49
CA THR A 154 -1.79 5.01 18.94
C THR A 154 -1.72 4.64 20.43
N GLY A 155 -1.16 3.49 20.73
CA GLY A 155 -0.89 3.07 22.10
C GLY A 155 0.06 1.89 22.14
N PHE A 156 1.28 2.11 22.63
CA PHE A 156 2.17 1.04 23.07
C PHE A 156 1.58 0.41 24.33
N GLY A 157 0.94 -0.74 24.19
CA GLY A 157 0.42 -1.54 25.28
C GLY A 157 -0.08 -2.87 24.74
N ALA A 158 -0.05 -3.92 25.53
CA ALA A 158 -0.52 -5.24 25.14
C ALA A 158 -1.92 -5.15 24.51
N PHE A 159 -2.02 -5.45 23.22
CA PHE A 159 -3.24 -5.28 22.44
C PHE A 159 -4.21 -6.44 22.69
N PRO A 160 -5.45 -6.19 23.14
CA PRO A 160 -6.51 -7.16 23.01
C PRO A 160 -6.80 -7.44 21.54
N HIS A 161 -7.14 -8.68 21.22
CA HIS A 161 -7.36 -9.21 19.86
C HIS A 161 -8.28 -8.36 18.95
N GLU A 162 -9.18 -7.59 19.53
CA GLU A 162 -10.15 -6.74 18.82
C GLU A 162 -9.55 -5.44 18.24
N ARG A 163 -8.35 -5.01 18.69
CA ARG A 163 -7.74 -3.74 18.26
C ARG A 163 -6.81 -3.89 17.06
N VAL A 164 -6.32 -5.08 16.77
CA VAL A 164 -5.50 -5.32 15.56
C VAL A 164 -6.35 -5.17 14.29
N GLN A 165 -7.65 -5.43 14.36
CA GLN A 165 -8.58 -5.27 13.25
C GLN A 165 -8.78 -3.80 12.86
N SER A 166 -8.61 -2.84 13.78
CA SER A 166 -8.80 -1.42 13.51
C SER A 166 -7.65 -0.77 12.73
N VAL A 167 -6.42 -1.27 12.85
CA VAL A 167 -5.26 -0.78 12.10
C VAL A 167 -5.39 -1.10 10.60
N PHE A 168 -6.06 -2.19 10.24
CA PHE A 168 -6.26 -2.61 8.85
C PHE A 168 -7.44 -1.94 8.15
N ASN A 169 -8.24 -1.18 8.87
CA ASN A 169 -9.43 -0.56 8.32
C ASN A 169 -9.15 0.62 7.38
N ASN A 170 -7.91 1.14 7.32
CA ASN A 170 -7.51 2.24 6.44
C ASN A 170 -6.65 1.80 5.24
N LEU A 171 -6.68 0.51 4.89
CA LEU A 171 -5.92 0.00 3.74
C LEU A 171 -6.64 0.28 2.42
N ALA A 172 -6.01 1.02 1.52
CA ALA A 172 -6.43 1.16 0.14
C ALA A 172 -5.70 0.13 -0.73
N PHE A 173 -6.45 -0.72 -1.43
CA PHE A 173 -5.90 -1.78 -2.28
C PHE A 173 -6.08 -1.46 -3.75
N HIS A 174 -5.03 -1.73 -4.52
CA HIS A 174 -5.02 -1.65 -5.97
C HIS A 174 -5.43 -2.96 -6.63
#